data_e0ca597cde9042e1885bf6d51c3cbca6
#
_entry.id   e0ca597cde9042e1885bf6d51c3cbca6
#
_cell.length_a   1.000
_cell.length_b   1.000
_cell.length_c   1.000
_cell.angle_alpha   90.00
_cell.angle_beta   90.00
_cell.angle_gamma   90.00
#
_symmetry.space_group_name_H-M   'P 1'
#
loop_
_entity.id
_entity.type
_entity.pdbx_description
1 polymer ?
#
loop_
_entity_poly.entity_id
_entity_poly.type
_entity_poly.pdbx_seq_one_letter_code
_entity_poly.pdbx_strand_id
1 'polypeptide(L)'
;QQLQKQLWNIANTLRGTMGADEFRDYILGFIFFKYLSEKSVNFANELLDGEDLSFLELDENNAEHVPYIEEIKKNAIAEVGYALTPKQLFHTLAERGRQGEFILDDLTATLKSIEQSTLGTDSADDFANLFEDLDLNSTKLGNNASDRNALVAKVLSHLDDIDFDISNTEADVLGDAYEYLIGEFASGAGKKAGE
;
A
#
# COMPACT_ATOMS: atom_id res chain seq x y z
N GLN A 1 19.93 -6.09 6.70
CA GLN A 1 19.60 -7.29 7.49
C GLN A 1 18.24 -7.20 8.16
N GLN A 2 17.88 -6.05 8.71
CA GLN A 2 16.56 -5.84 9.30
C GLN A 2 15.48 -5.83 8.21
N LEU A 3 15.74 -5.23 7.07
CA LEU A 3 14.83 -5.25 5.93
C LEU A 3 14.53 -6.68 5.47
N GLN A 4 15.55 -7.51 5.30
CA GLN A 4 15.38 -8.90 4.88
C GLN A 4 14.54 -9.71 5.87
N LYS A 5 14.74 -9.50 7.17
CA LYS A 5 13.94 -10.16 8.21
C LYS A 5 12.46 -9.76 8.14
N GLN A 6 12.20 -8.47 7.94
CA GLN A 6 10.84 -7.95 7.80
C GLN A 6 10.15 -8.52 6.56
N LEU A 7 10.86 -8.54 5.43
CA LEU A 7 10.34 -9.11 4.17
C LEU A 7 10.08 -10.62 4.30
N TRP A 8 10.95 -11.34 5.01
CA TRP A 8 10.76 -12.76 5.25
C TRP A 8 9.49 -13.04 6.05
N ASN A 9 9.17 -12.19 7.04
CA ASN A 9 7.95 -12.31 7.82
C ASN A 9 6.70 -12.19 6.94
N ILE A 10 6.71 -11.31 5.95
CA ILE A 10 5.61 -11.15 5.00
C ILE A 10 5.44 -12.41 4.16
N ALA A 11 6.53 -12.90 3.59
CA ALA A 11 6.51 -14.13 2.80
C ALA A 11 5.97 -15.31 3.61
N ASN A 12 6.39 -15.41 4.87
CA ASN A 12 5.95 -16.46 5.77
C ASN A 12 4.47 -16.35 6.14
N THR A 13 3.96 -15.13 6.28
CA THR A 13 2.53 -14.87 6.58
C THR A 13 1.63 -15.36 5.45
N LEU A 14 2.02 -15.18 4.20
CA LEU A 14 1.22 -15.59 3.03
C LEU A 14 1.52 -17.01 2.57
N ARG A 15 2.62 -17.60 3.06
CA ARG A 15 3.01 -18.97 2.69
C ARG A 15 1.96 -19.97 3.16
N GLY A 16 1.50 -20.83 2.24
CA GLY A 16 0.49 -21.84 2.50
C GLY A 16 -0.94 -21.41 2.19
N THR A 17 -1.18 -20.12 1.93
CA THR A 17 -2.51 -19.63 1.54
C THR A 17 -2.65 -19.52 0.03
N MET A 18 -1.55 -19.30 -0.68
CA MET A 18 -1.56 -19.06 -2.12
C MET A 18 -0.27 -19.55 -2.79
N GLY A 19 -0.30 -19.69 -4.11
CA GLY A 19 0.86 -20.01 -4.93
C GLY A 19 1.81 -18.83 -5.12
N ALA A 20 3.00 -19.11 -5.66
CA ALA A 20 4.05 -18.10 -5.86
C ALA A 20 3.62 -16.94 -6.77
N ASP A 21 2.90 -17.25 -7.85
CA ASP A 21 2.43 -16.25 -8.81
C ASP A 21 1.39 -15.31 -8.16
N GLU A 22 0.49 -15.88 -7.39
CA GLU A 22 -0.55 -15.13 -6.67
C GLU A 22 0.06 -14.25 -5.59
N PHE A 23 1.00 -14.78 -4.83
CA PHE A 23 1.77 -14.03 -3.85
C PHE A 23 2.43 -12.80 -4.48
N ARG A 24 3.07 -13.00 -5.65
CA ARG A 24 3.72 -11.92 -6.39
C ARG A 24 2.76 -10.78 -6.69
N ASP A 25 1.57 -11.10 -7.19
CA ASP A 25 0.59 -10.08 -7.57
C ASP A 25 0.11 -9.25 -6.38
N TYR A 26 -0.18 -9.91 -5.26
CA TYR A 26 -0.58 -9.21 -4.04
C TYR A 26 0.53 -8.33 -3.46
N ILE A 27 1.73 -8.87 -3.33
CA ILE A 27 2.86 -8.14 -2.77
C ILE A 27 3.23 -6.94 -3.64
N LEU A 28 3.26 -7.13 -4.95
CA LEU A 28 3.56 -6.04 -5.88
C LEU A 28 2.55 -4.90 -5.73
N GLY A 29 1.25 -5.23 -5.68
CA GLY A 29 0.19 -4.24 -5.50
C GLY A 29 0.30 -3.49 -4.18
N PHE A 30 0.54 -4.18 -3.07
CA PHE A 30 0.67 -3.55 -1.75
C PHE A 30 1.92 -2.69 -1.63
N ILE A 31 3.06 -3.14 -2.12
CA ILE A 31 4.30 -2.35 -2.13
C ILE A 31 4.11 -1.10 -2.97
N PHE A 32 3.47 -1.22 -4.11
CA PHE A 32 3.20 -0.08 -4.99
C PHE A 32 2.25 0.93 -4.32
N PHE A 33 1.20 0.44 -3.67
CA PHE A 33 0.30 1.30 -2.91
C PHE A 33 1.04 2.05 -1.79
N LYS A 34 1.91 1.35 -1.06
CA LYS A 34 2.76 2.00 -0.04
C LYS A 34 3.62 3.10 -0.64
N TYR A 35 4.25 2.84 -1.79
CA TYR A 35 5.06 3.82 -2.50
C TYR A 35 4.24 5.07 -2.86
N LEU A 36 3.07 4.88 -3.46
CA LEU A 36 2.18 5.99 -3.83
C LEU A 36 1.71 6.78 -2.61
N SER A 37 1.40 6.09 -1.54
CA SER A 37 0.97 6.69 -0.28
C SER A 37 2.07 7.55 0.35
N GLU A 38 3.30 7.04 0.44
CA GLU A 38 4.43 7.79 1.02
C GLU A 38 4.82 8.98 0.14
N LYS A 39 4.74 8.84 -1.18
CA LYS A 39 4.93 9.95 -2.11
C LYS A 39 3.89 11.05 -1.88
N SER A 40 2.63 10.68 -1.64
CA SER A 40 1.56 11.63 -1.30
C SER A 40 1.84 12.36 0.02
N VAL A 41 2.31 11.65 1.04
CA VAL A 41 2.66 12.26 2.34
C VAL A 41 3.80 13.27 2.17
N ASN A 42 4.85 12.91 1.46
CA ASN A 42 5.99 13.79 1.23
C ASN A 42 5.58 15.06 0.47
N PHE A 43 4.78 14.90 -0.59
CA PHE A 43 4.25 16.02 -1.37
C PHE A 43 3.40 16.96 -0.50
N ALA A 44 2.48 16.39 0.27
CA ALA A 44 1.59 17.15 1.13
C ALA A 44 2.36 17.90 2.24
N ASN A 45 3.35 17.25 2.83
CA ASN A 45 4.17 17.87 3.87
C ASN A 45 5.05 19.00 3.32
N GLU A 46 5.49 18.93 2.07
CA GLU A 46 6.16 20.05 1.41
C GLU A 46 5.23 21.24 1.27
N LEU A 47 3.96 21.03 0.91
CA LEU A 47 2.97 22.11 0.83
C LEU A 47 2.62 22.69 2.21
N LEU A 48 2.74 21.88 3.27
CA LEU A 48 2.46 22.31 4.64
C LEU A 48 3.70 22.91 5.32
N ASP A 49 4.81 23.04 4.60
CA ASP A 49 6.03 23.62 5.15
C ASP A 49 5.76 25.07 5.65
N GLY A 50 6.15 25.33 6.88
CA GLY A 50 5.84 26.61 7.55
C GLY A 50 4.53 26.65 8.32
N GLU A 51 3.66 25.67 8.13
CA GLU A 51 2.51 25.44 8.99
C GLU A 51 2.90 24.42 10.08
N ASP A 52 2.36 24.58 11.25
CA ASP A 52 2.64 23.63 12.35
C ASP A 52 1.71 22.42 12.28
N LEU A 53 1.68 21.79 11.07
CA LEU A 53 0.79 20.70 10.72
C LEU A 53 1.54 19.67 9.86
N SER A 54 1.23 18.39 10.06
CA SER A 54 1.64 17.31 9.17
C SER A 54 0.42 16.63 8.53
N PHE A 55 0.61 16.08 7.32
CA PHE A 55 -0.50 15.50 6.57
C PHE A 55 -1.19 14.34 7.31
N LEU A 56 -0.43 13.50 8.00
CA LEU A 56 -0.98 12.39 8.80
C LEU A 56 -1.84 12.85 9.98
N GLU A 57 -1.63 14.06 10.45
CA GLU A 57 -2.37 14.64 11.58
C GLU A 57 -3.66 15.35 11.14
N LEU A 58 -3.83 15.60 9.85
CA LEU A 58 -5.03 16.27 9.35
C LEU A 58 -6.24 15.35 9.46
N ASP A 59 -7.34 15.91 9.93
CA ASP A 59 -8.61 15.20 10.14
C ASP A 59 -9.68 15.79 9.21
N GLU A 60 -10.26 14.95 8.37
CA GLU A 60 -11.33 15.35 7.45
C GLU A 60 -12.60 15.81 8.16
N ASN A 61 -12.77 15.44 9.43
CA ASN A 61 -13.91 15.87 10.26
C ASN A 61 -13.64 17.17 10.99
N ASN A 62 -12.42 17.69 10.95
CA ASN A 62 -12.06 18.97 11.56
C ASN A 62 -12.21 20.08 10.52
N ALA A 63 -13.15 21.00 10.78
CA ALA A 63 -13.45 22.12 9.87
C ALA A 63 -12.23 23.02 9.59
N GLU A 64 -11.30 23.13 10.52
CA GLU A 64 -10.07 23.90 10.33
C GLU A 64 -9.06 23.20 9.42
N HIS A 65 -9.11 21.86 9.35
CA HIS A 65 -8.24 21.06 8.51
C HIS A 65 -8.75 20.92 7.06
N VAL A 66 -10.05 21.00 6.85
CA VAL A 66 -10.66 20.77 5.52
C VAL A 66 -10.07 21.63 4.41
N PRO A 67 -9.84 22.96 4.61
CA PRO A 67 -9.22 23.78 3.56
C PRO A 67 -7.83 23.32 3.15
N TYR A 68 -7.02 22.86 4.10
CA TYR A 68 -5.70 22.31 3.81
C TYR A 68 -5.80 21.03 2.98
N ILE A 69 -6.70 20.12 3.36
CA ILE A 69 -6.92 18.84 2.65
C ILE A 69 -7.37 19.10 1.22
N GLU A 70 -8.31 20.01 1.00
CA GLU A 70 -8.82 20.35 -0.33
C GLU A 70 -7.74 20.98 -1.22
N GLU A 71 -6.93 21.88 -0.68
CA GLU A 71 -5.83 22.49 -1.43
C GLU A 71 -4.75 21.48 -1.78
N ILE A 72 -4.37 20.60 -0.86
CA ILE A 72 -3.42 19.53 -1.08
C ILE A 72 -3.92 18.59 -2.16
N LYS A 73 -5.20 18.19 -2.10
CA LYS A 73 -5.83 17.32 -3.09
C LYS A 73 -5.77 17.92 -4.49
N LYS A 74 -6.12 19.20 -4.62
CA LYS A 74 -6.10 19.92 -5.89
C LYS A 74 -4.69 19.95 -6.50
N ASN A 75 -3.69 20.32 -5.69
CA ASN A 75 -2.30 20.38 -6.14
C ASN A 75 -1.74 19.01 -6.46
N ALA A 76 -2.10 17.98 -5.70
CA ALA A 76 -1.64 16.60 -5.94
C ALA A 76 -2.16 16.08 -7.28
N ILE A 77 -3.43 16.29 -7.60
CA ILE A 77 -4.00 15.90 -8.89
C ILE A 77 -3.28 16.61 -10.04
N ALA A 78 -3.01 17.92 -9.88
CA ALA A 78 -2.36 18.71 -10.94
C ALA A 78 -0.89 18.32 -11.15
N GLU A 79 -0.14 18.04 -10.09
CA GLU A 79 1.32 17.85 -10.17
C GLU A 79 1.76 16.39 -10.13
N VAL A 80 1.04 15.54 -9.41
CA VAL A 80 1.39 14.14 -9.17
C VAL A 80 0.50 13.18 -9.96
N GLY A 81 -0.72 13.61 -10.31
CA GLY A 81 -1.66 12.85 -11.12
C GLY A 81 -2.69 12.05 -10.30
N TYR A 82 -2.56 11.99 -8.99
CA TYR A 82 -3.53 11.35 -8.10
C TYR A 82 -3.52 12.05 -6.75
N ALA A 83 -4.55 11.82 -5.94
CA ALA A 83 -4.64 12.37 -4.60
C ALA A 83 -5.17 11.33 -3.61
N LEU A 84 -4.60 11.31 -2.42
CA LEU A 84 -5.07 10.52 -1.29
C LEU A 84 -5.42 11.45 -0.14
N THR A 85 -6.53 11.16 0.53
CA THR A 85 -6.88 11.84 1.79
C THR A 85 -6.13 11.19 2.95
N PRO A 86 -6.03 11.83 4.12
CA PRO A 86 -5.36 11.23 5.27
C PRO A 86 -5.90 9.85 5.67
N LYS A 87 -7.20 9.61 5.50
CA LYS A 87 -7.83 8.30 5.80
C LYS A 87 -7.47 7.21 4.80
N GLN A 88 -7.04 7.58 3.61
CA GLN A 88 -6.69 6.66 2.53
C GLN A 88 -5.21 6.26 2.52
N LEU A 89 -4.41 6.84 3.38
CA LEU A 89 -2.98 6.56 3.43
C LEU A 89 -2.71 5.14 3.91
N PHE A 90 -1.65 4.54 3.38
CA PHE A 90 -1.23 3.19 3.72
C PHE A 90 -1.05 3.02 5.24
N HIS A 91 -0.32 3.93 5.87
CA HIS A 91 -0.09 3.91 7.31
C HIS A 91 -1.39 3.95 8.11
N THR A 92 -2.33 4.80 7.72
CA THR A 92 -3.62 4.92 8.39
C THR A 92 -4.43 3.62 8.30
N LEU A 93 -4.46 3.01 7.12
CA LEU A 93 -5.14 1.72 6.92
C LEU A 93 -4.45 0.59 7.71
N ALA A 94 -3.13 0.58 7.74
CA ALA A 94 -2.36 -0.40 8.52
C ALA A 94 -2.65 -0.26 10.02
N GLU A 95 -2.69 0.96 10.55
CA GLU A 95 -3.03 1.22 11.95
C GLU A 95 -4.44 0.76 12.30
N ARG A 96 -5.42 1.06 11.45
CA ARG A 96 -6.80 0.60 11.65
C ARG A 96 -6.88 -0.92 11.65
N GLY A 97 -6.13 -1.57 10.76
CA GLY A 97 -6.03 -3.03 10.72
C GLY A 97 -5.43 -3.63 12.00
N ARG A 98 -4.40 -2.98 12.57
CA ARG A 98 -3.82 -3.39 13.87
C ARG A 98 -4.82 -3.30 15.00
N GLN A 99 -5.74 -2.37 14.93
CA GLN A 99 -6.82 -2.19 15.91
C GLN A 99 -7.98 -3.15 15.70
N GLY A 100 -7.91 -4.03 14.72
CA GLY A 100 -8.95 -5.01 14.41
C GLY A 100 -10.11 -4.49 13.60
N GLU A 101 -10.01 -3.29 13.01
CA GLU A 101 -11.07 -2.75 12.17
C GLU A 101 -11.14 -3.47 10.83
N PHE A 102 -12.34 -3.48 10.23
CA PHE A 102 -12.55 -3.99 8.88
C PHE A 102 -12.10 -2.93 7.87
N ILE A 103 -11.05 -3.22 7.11
CA ILE A 103 -10.40 -2.26 6.21
C ILE A 103 -10.53 -2.60 4.72
N LEU A 104 -11.05 -3.78 4.36
CA LEU A 104 -11.08 -4.24 2.97
C LEU A 104 -11.89 -3.33 2.05
N ASP A 105 -13.03 -2.85 2.50
CA ASP A 105 -13.88 -1.97 1.68
C ASP A 105 -13.21 -0.62 1.43
N ASP A 106 -12.61 -0.02 2.46
CA ASP A 106 -11.90 1.24 2.35
C ASP A 106 -10.63 1.09 1.51
N LEU A 107 -9.91 -0.02 1.67
CA LEU A 107 -8.74 -0.32 0.85
C LEU A 107 -9.13 -0.47 -0.63
N THR A 108 -10.17 -1.22 -0.92
CA THR A 108 -10.69 -1.39 -2.29
C THR A 108 -11.09 -0.05 -2.91
N ALA A 109 -11.82 0.78 -2.16
CA ALA A 109 -12.24 2.10 -2.60
C ALA A 109 -11.04 3.04 -2.85
N THR A 110 -10.01 2.95 -2.00
CA THR A 110 -8.78 3.75 -2.15
C THR A 110 -8.03 3.38 -3.43
N LEU A 111 -7.86 2.09 -3.70
CA LEU A 111 -7.18 1.62 -4.92
C LEU A 111 -7.93 2.06 -6.18
N LYS A 112 -9.26 1.96 -6.18
CA LYS A 112 -10.09 2.45 -7.27
C LYS A 112 -9.99 3.96 -7.44
N SER A 113 -9.92 4.70 -6.36
CA SER A 113 -9.75 6.16 -6.36
C SER A 113 -8.46 6.57 -7.05
N ILE A 114 -7.36 5.85 -6.80
CA ILE A 114 -6.07 6.10 -7.46
C ILE A 114 -6.21 5.89 -8.98
N GLU A 115 -6.77 4.76 -9.41
CA GLU A 115 -6.97 4.48 -10.83
C GLU A 115 -7.86 5.54 -11.50
N GLN A 116 -8.95 5.94 -10.85
CA GLN A 116 -9.89 6.94 -11.40
C GLN A 116 -9.27 8.33 -11.50
N SER A 117 -8.43 8.73 -10.54
CA SER A 117 -7.81 10.06 -10.57
C SER A 117 -6.79 10.22 -11.69
N THR A 118 -6.27 9.11 -12.22
CA THR A 118 -5.34 9.14 -13.36
C THR A 118 -6.03 9.14 -14.72
N LEU A 119 -7.35 8.92 -14.80
CA LEU A 119 -8.09 8.92 -16.05
C LEU A 119 -7.99 10.27 -16.74
N GLY A 120 -7.63 10.25 -18.03
CA GLY A 120 -7.43 11.46 -18.82
C GLY A 120 -6.07 12.12 -18.67
N THR A 121 -5.16 11.54 -17.88
CA THR A 121 -3.78 11.99 -17.74
C THR A 121 -2.84 11.10 -18.56
N ASP A 122 -1.61 11.57 -18.80
CA ASP A 122 -0.58 10.78 -19.49
C ASP A 122 -0.21 9.51 -18.72
N SER A 123 -0.47 9.48 -17.42
CA SER A 123 -0.19 8.35 -16.54
C SER A 123 -1.30 7.30 -16.52
N ALA A 124 -2.42 7.53 -17.19
CA ALA A 124 -3.60 6.64 -17.13
C ALA A 124 -3.27 5.20 -17.53
N ASP A 125 -2.48 5.02 -18.59
CA ASP A 125 -2.10 3.69 -19.07
C ASP A 125 -1.18 2.96 -18.08
N ASP A 126 -0.32 3.69 -17.38
CA ASP A 126 0.59 3.14 -16.38
C ASP A 126 -0.15 2.64 -15.13
N PHE A 127 -1.28 3.27 -14.80
CA PHE A 127 -2.06 2.97 -13.61
C PHE A 127 -3.28 2.07 -13.87
N ALA A 128 -3.75 1.97 -15.12
CA ALA A 128 -5.03 1.34 -15.47
C ALA A 128 -5.15 -0.12 -15.03
N ASN A 129 -4.03 -0.86 -15.00
CA ASN A 129 -4.02 -2.28 -14.68
C ASN A 129 -3.19 -2.61 -13.43
N LEU A 130 -2.75 -1.58 -12.70
CA LEU A 130 -1.81 -1.74 -11.61
C LEU A 130 -2.36 -2.58 -10.47
N PHE A 131 -3.65 -2.43 -10.18
CA PHE A 131 -4.33 -3.13 -9.10
C PHE A 131 -5.34 -4.18 -9.60
N GLU A 132 -5.33 -4.48 -10.88
CA GLU A 132 -6.27 -5.42 -11.49
C GLU A 132 -6.17 -6.81 -10.88
N ASP A 133 -4.94 -7.26 -10.63
CA ASP A 133 -4.67 -8.58 -10.06
C ASP A 133 -4.79 -8.61 -8.53
N LEU A 134 -5.08 -7.47 -7.90
CA LEU A 134 -5.23 -7.35 -6.46
C LEU A 134 -6.69 -7.57 -6.05
N ASP A 135 -7.15 -8.82 -6.09
CA ASP A 135 -8.52 -9.19 -5.70
C ASP A 135 -8.60 -9.43 -4.19
N LEU A 136 -9.14 -8.46 -3.46
CA LEU A 136 -9.29 -8.53 -2.01
C LEU A 136 -10.48 -9.41 -1.58
N ASN A 137 -11.29 -9.88 -2.52
CA ASN A 137 -12.42 -10.78 -2.27
C ASN A 137 -12.09 -12.25 -2.58
N SER A 138 -10.87 -12.55 -2.98
CA SER A 138 -10.46 -13.90 -3.33
C SER A 138 -10.46 -14.84 -2.12
N THR A 139 -10.98 -16.05 -2.32
CA THR A 139 -10.95 -17.11 -1.31
C THR A 139 -9.52 -17.55 -0.96
N LYS A 140 -8.54 -17.22 -1.79
CA LYS A 140 -7.12 -17.48 -1.54
C LYS A 140 -6.57 -16.67 -0.36
N LEU A 141 -7.19 -15.55 -0.02
CA LEU A 141 -6.88 -14.74 1.15
C LEU A 141 -7.57 -15.24 2.42
N GLY A 142 -8.64 -16.00 2.29
CA GLY A 142 -9.40 -16.52 3.40
C GLY A 142 -10.79 -16.95 2.96
N ASN A 143 -11.41 -17.83 3.71
CA ASN A 143 -12.72 -18.42 3.37
C ASN A 143 -13.90 -17.46 3.58
N ASN A 144 -13.71 -16.44 4.40
CA ASN A 144 -14.73 -15.43 4.69
C ASN A 144 -14.09 -14.03 4.76
N ALA A 145 -14.91 -13.01 4.80
CA ALA A 145 -14.45 -11.62 4.83
C ALA A 145 -13.59 -11.30 6.05
N SER A 146 -13.93 -11.86 7.20
CA SER A 146 -13.17 -11.65 8.44
C SER A 146 -11.74 -12.21 8.34
N ASP A 147 -11.59 -13.41 7.81
CA ASP A 147 -10.29 -14.05 7.61
C ASP A 147 -9.44 -13.29 6.57
N ARG A 148 -10.07 -12.88 5.48
CA ARG A 148 -9.40 -12.07 4.44
C ARG A 148 -8.91 -10.74 5.02
N ASN A 149 -9.76 -10.08 5.80
CA ASN A 149 -9.39 -8.82 6.46
C ASN A 149 -8.21 -9.00 7.41
N ALA A 150 -8.22 -10.04 8.23
CA ALA A 150 -7.15 -10.33 9.17
C ALA A 150 -5.81 -10.57 8.45
N LEU A 151 -5.82 -11.32 7.36
CA LEU A 151 -4.61 -11.59 6.59
C LEU A 151 -4.06 -10.32 5.93
N VAL A 152 -4.92 -9.56 5.26
CA VAL A 152 -4.51 -8.31 4.60
C VAL A 152 -4.00 -7.30 5.63
N ALA A 153 -4.69 -7.14 6.76
CA ALA A 153 -4.25 -6.25 7.85
C ALA A 153 -2.86 -6.63 8.36
N LYS A 154 -2.57 -7.91 8.48
CA LYS A 154 -1.27 -8.42 8.93
C LYS A 154 -0.17 -8.11 7.91
N VAL A 155 -0.45 -8.28 6.62
CA VAL A 155 0.49 -7.94 5.54
C VAL A 155 0.77 -6.45 5.51
N LEU A 156 -0.27 -5.61 5.59
CA LEU A 156 -0.10 -4.15 5.65
C LEU A 156 0.72 -3.74 6.87
N SER A 157 0.49 -4.36 8.03
CA SER A 157 1.24 -4.08 9.25
C SER A 157 2.74 -4.37 9.08
N HIS A 158 3.08 -5.50 8.48
CA HIS A 158 4.48 -5.84 8.21
C HIS A 158 5.14 -4.89 7.22
N LEU A 159 4.42 -4.53 6.14
CA LEU A 159 4.93 -3.58 5.15
C LEU A 159 5.07 -2.17 5.72
N ASP A 160 4.16 -1.76 6.60
CA ASP A 160 4.18 -0.44 7.22
C ASP A 160 5.44 -0.24 8.10
N ASP A 161 5.90 -1.32 8.74
CA ASP A 161 7.11 -1.28 9.58
C ASP A 161 8.41 -1.19 8.77
N ILE A 162 8.34 -1.38 7.46
CA ILE A 162 9.52 -1.29 6.59
C ILE A 162 9.71 0.14 6.12
N ASP A 163 10.89 0.69 6.38
CA ASP A 163 11.30 1.96 5.80
C ASP A 163 12.02 1.68 4.48
N PHE A 164 11.34 2.00 3.36
CA PHE A 164 11.91 1.89 2.02
C PHE A 164 12.72 3.14 1.63
N ASP A 165 12.82 4.14 2.50
CA ASP A 165 13.55 5.40 2.28
C ASP A 165 13.19 6.07 0.94
N ILE A 166 11.90 6.22 0.70
CA ILE A 166 11.35 6.70 -0.58
C ILE A 166 11.79 8.13 -0.91
N SER A 167 12.13 8.94 0.10
CA SER A 167 12.61 10.30 -0.10
C SER A 167 13.97 10.36 -0.81
N ASN A 168 14.77 9.29 -0.69
CA ASN A 168 16.10 9.16 -1.31
C ASN A 168 16.14 8.09 -2.38
N THR A 169 15.02 7.47 -2.72
CA THR A 169 15.04 6.25 -3.51
C THR A 169 15.07 6.50 -4.98
N GLU A 170 16.09 6.04 -5.53
CA GLU A 170 16.06 5.38 -6.81
C GLU A 170 15.16 4.13 -6.70
N ALA A 171 14.45 3.80 -7.77
CA ALA A 171 13.49 2.70 -7.85
C ALA A 171 14.03 1.32 -7.45
N ASP A 172 15.35 1.20 -7.33
CA ASP A 172 16.10 -0.04 -7.13
C ASP A 172 15.81 -0.70 -5.78
N VAL A 173 15.60 0.06 -4.69
CA VAL A 173 15.35 -0.52 -3.36
C VAL A 173 14.02 -1.29 -3.33
N LEU A 174 12.98 -0.76 -3.97
CA LEU A 174 11.69 -1.44 -4.07
C LEU A 174 11.78 -2.67 -4.96
N GLY A 175 12.49 -2.57 -6.07
CA GLY A 175 12.76 -3.70 -6.96
C GLY A 175 13.54 -4.82 -6.26
N ASP A 176 14.58 -4.48 -5.53
CA ASP A 176 15.38 -5.43 -4.77
C ASP A 176 14.56 -6.11 -3.66
N ALA A 177 13.74 -5.35 -2.95
CA ALA A 177 12.85 -5.89 -1.93
C ALA A 177 11.83 -6.87 -2.53
N TYR A 178 11.26 -6.51 -3.67
CA TYR A 178 10.32 -7.34 -4.40
C TYR A 178 10.98 -8.64 -4.87
N GLU A 179 12.15 -8.58 -5.49
CA GLU A 179 12.88 -9.78 -5.96
C GLU A 179 13.27 -10.69 -4.81
N TYR A 180 13.69 -10.11 -3.69
CA TYR A 180 13.99 -10.88 -2.48
C TYR A 180 12.77 -11.67 -2.00
N LEU A 181 11.61 -11.03 -1.90
CA LEU A 181 10.37 -11.68 -1.47
C LEU A 181 9.96 -12.83 -2.40
N ILE A 182 10.04 -12.61 -3.70
CA ILE A 182 9.71 -13.65 -4.68
C ILE A 182 10.66 -14.83 -4.58
N GLY A 183 11.96 -14.58 -4.42
CA GLY A 183 12.98 -15.62 -4.26
C GLY A 183 12.75 -16.46 -3.01
N GLU A 184 12.48 -15.82 -1.87
CA GLU A 184 12.21 -16.52 -0.61
C GLU A 184 10.94 -17.36 -0.69
N PHE A 185 9.89 -16.83 -1.32
CA PHE A 185 8.63 -17.54 -1.48
C PHE A 185 8.80 -18.77 -2.39
N ALA A 186 9.46 -18.63 -3.52
CA ALA A 186 9.74 -19.73 -4.45
C ALA A 186 10.60 -20.81 -3.80
N SER A 187 11.61 -20.44 -3.03
CA SER A 187 12.47 -21.33 -2.27
C SER A 187 11.67 -22.15 -1.24
N GLY A 188 10.73 -21.51 -0.54
CA GLY A 188 9.83 -22.18 0.39
C GLY A 188 8.85 -23.13 -0.28
N ALA A 189 8.35 -22.80 -1.46
CA ALA A 189 7.46 -23.66 -2.26
C ALA A 189 8.20 -24.88 -2.80
N GLY A 190 9.45 -24.70 -3.22
CA GLY A 190 10.30 -25.80 -3.68
C GLY A 190 10.59 -26.86 -2.62
N LYS A 191 10.70 -26.44 -1.35
CA LYS A 191 10.90 -27.37 -0.23
C LYS A 191 9.67 -28.21 0.09
N LYS A 192 8.46 -27.69 -0.21
CA LYS A 192 7.21 -28.44 -0.01
C LYS A 192 6.91 -29.41 -1.16
N ALA A 193 7.44 -29.14 -2.36
CA ALA A 193 7.25 -30.01 -3.53
C ALA A 193 8.29 -31.14 -3.62
N GLY A 194 9.31 -31.12 -2.77
CA GLY A 194 10.39 -32.14 -2.71
C GLY A 194 10.23 -33.18 -1.61
N GLU A 195 9.14 -33.15 -0.83
CA GLU A 195 8.71 -34.21 0.08
C GLU A 195 7.56 -34.95 -0.57
#